data_332b589159ece97742cb73a39f69c24d
#
_entry.id   332b589159ece97742cb73a39f69c24d
#
_cell.length_a   1.000
_cell.length_b   1.000
_cell.length_c   1.000
_cell.angle_alpha   90.00
_cell.angle_beta   90.00
_cell.angle_gamma   90.00
#
_symmetry.space_group_name_H-M   'P 1'
#
loop_
_entity.id
_entity.type
_entity.pdbx_description
1 polymer ?
#
loop_
_entity_poly.entity_id
_entity_poly.type
_entity_poly.pdbx_seq_one_letter_code
_entity_poly.pdbx_strand_id
1 'polypeptide(L)'
;MNIFRKKDASKDRTGMRRHLKIPDLILLGIGAMVGTGIFTITGTGAAKYAGPALTISIVISALCVSISALFYAEFASRIPANGGAYSYIYAVLGEFPAWLAGWLTIMEFMTAISGVASGWGSYLKGLLSGFGIQLPAALNGTFNPKAGTYVDLLPILVLVFVTGVVLLNSKAALRFNSALVVLKFSALALFIIAGFFFIKPENWSNFAPFGFGEIYGGKVGIMAGASLMFFAFLGFESISMAVDEIKEPQKNVPRGIVLSLSIVTILYILVTLVLTGVVHYSKLDVSDAVAFALRSVGLGWAANYISVVAILTLITVCISMTYALSRMIYSIARDGLLPRSFKKLTDTSRVPKNATILVGIASAVCAGIFPLASIASFLNICTLAYLILLALAVLKLRKDQGMPKAGEFKTPLVPLTPILSIIICLSFMTQYTKETWQAFGIALALGSLIYAFYGYRNSEIAVKEK
;
A
#
# COMPACT_ATOMS: atom_id res chain seq x y z
N MET A 1 13.74 20.27 -26.30
CA MET A 1 13.39 18.96 -25.63
C MET A 1 12.09 19.16 -24.85
N ASN A 2 10.97 18.61 -25.32
CA ASN A 2 9.70 18.74 -24.58
C ASN A 2 9.46 17.50 -23.71
N ILE A 3 9.83 17.57 -22.42
CA ILE A 3 9.63 16.51 -21.41
C ILE A 3 8.22 16.56 -20.78
N PHE A 4 7.42 17.58 -21.15
CA PHE A 4 6.07 17.81 -20.64
C PHE A 4 4.97 17.50 -21.67
N ARG A 5 5.23 16.53 -22.57
CA ARG A 5 4.23 16.02 -23.52
C ARG A 5 3.05 15.45 -22.76
N LYS A 6 1.84 15.81 -23.16
CA LYS A 6 0.60 15.35 -22.49
C LYS A 6 -0.03 14.22 -23.29
N LYS A 7 -0.52 13.20 -22.59
CA LYS A 7 -1.27 12.08 -23.16
C LYS A 7 -2.78 12.39 -23.13
N ASP A 8 -3.48 12.10 -24.22
CA ASP A 8 -4.93 12.15 -24.24
C ASP A 8 -5.50 10.92 -23.50
N ALA A 9 -5.85 11.13 -22.24
CA ALA A 9 -6.36 10.08 -21.37
C ALA A 9 -7.73 9.51 -21.81
N SER A 10 -8.47 10.22 -22.69
CA SER A 10 -9.77 9.75 -23.20
C SER A 10 -9.64 8.51 -24.10
N LYS A 11 -8.46 8.28 -24.67
CA LYS A 11 -8.14 7.14 -25.55
C LYS A 11 -7.79 5.85 -24.80
N ASP A 12 -7.58 5.92 -23.49
CA ASP A 12 -7.20 4.76 -22.65
C ASP A 12 -8.39 3.95 -22.13
N ARG A 13 -9.61 4.20 -22.62
CA ARG A 13 -10.78 3.43 -22.23
C ARG A 13 -10.68 1.99 -22.74
N THR A 14 -10.78 1.04 -21.80
CA THR A 14 -10.65 -0.40 -22.11
C THR A 14 -11.91 -1.03 -22.68
N GLY A 15 -13.04 -0.30 -22.73
CA GLY A 15 -14.33 -0.83 -23.16
C GLY A 15 -14.92 -1.89 -22.22
N MET A 16 -14.43 -1.98 -20.97
CA MET A 16 -14.91 -2.93 -19.97
C MET A 16 -16.36 -2.65 -19.58
N ARG A 17 -17.10 -3.72 -19.24
CA ARG A 17 -18.50 -3.62 -18.82
C ARG A 17 -18.59 -3.02 -17.40
N ARG A 18 -19.32 -1.93 -17.25
CA ARG A 18 -19.59 -1.29 -15.96
C ARG A 18 -20.57 -2.12 -15.14
N HIS A 19 -20.11 -2.73 -14.06
CA HIS A 19 -20.93 -3.59 -13.19
C HIS A 19 -20.77 -3.27 -11.70
N LEU A 20 -19.65 -2.68 -11.26
CA LEU A 20 -19.34 -2.41 -9.87
C LEU A 20 -20.23 -1.29 -9.29
N LYS A 21 -20.78 -1.55 -8.10
CA LYS A 21 -21.61 -0.63 -7.30
C LYS A 21 -20.87 -0.24 -6.02
N ILE A 22 -21.42 0.69 -5.23
CA ILE A 22 -20.83 1.18 -3.97
C ILE A 22 -20.42 0.05 -3.01
N PRO A 23 -21.23 -1.00 -2.72
CA PRO A 23 -20.79 -2.09 -1.85
C PRO A 23 -19.56 -2.82 -2.37
N ASP A 24 -19.47 -3.04 -3.69
CA ASP A 24 -18.31 -3.69 -4.31
C ASP A 24 -17.05 -2.84 -4.15
N LEU A 25 -17.18 -1.52 -4.25
CA LEU A 25 -16.08 -0.57 -4.08
C LEU A 25 -15.59 -0.53 -2.63
N ILE A 26 -16.52 -0.56 -1.68
CA ILE A 26 -16.18 -0.61 -0.24
C ILE A 26 -15.40 -1.89 0.04
N LEU A 27 -15.89 -3.05 -0.43
CA LEU A 27 -15.19 -4.33 -0.27
C LEU A 27 -13.82 -4.34 -0.97
N LEU A 28 -13.72 -3.73 -2.16
CA LEU A 28 -12.47 -3.59 -2.89
C LEU A 28 -11.45 -2.75 -2.10
N GLY A 29 -11.84 -1.57 -1.64
CA GLY A 29 -10.98 -0.68 -0.87
C GLY A 29 -10.54 -1.29 0.46
N ILE A 30 -11.47 -1.86 1.23
CA ILE A 30 -11.17 -2.53 2.49
C ILE A 30 -10.27 -3.75 2.26
N GLY A 31 -10.59 -4.57 1.24
CA GLY A 31 -9.80 -5.74 0.88
C GLY A 31 -8.34 -5.42 0.55
N ALA A 32 -8.11 -4.26 -0.06
CA ALA A 32 -6.78 -3.77 -0.38
C ALA A 32 -6.04 -3.18 0.83
N MET A 33 -6.72 -2.39 1.67
CA MET A 33 -6.12 -1.74 2.84
C MET A 33 -5.88 -2.69 4.01
N VAL A 34 -6.83 -3.58 4.32
CA VAL A 34 -6.72 -4.48 5.48
C VAL A 34 -5.73 -5.62 5.18
N GLY A 35 -4.50 -5.45 5.61
CA GLY A 35 -3.38 -6.36 5.38
C GLY A 35 -2.38 -6.32 6.52
N THR A 36 -1.10 -6.47 6.18
CA THR A 36 0.03 -6.50 7.12
C THR A 36 0.11 -5.24 8.00
N GLY A 37 -0.38 -4.11 7.52
CA GLY A 37 -0.41 -2.87 8.29
C GLY A 37 -1.08 -3.04 9.66
N ILE A 38 -2.29 -3.59 9.69
CA ILE A 38 -3.02 -3.79 10.95
C ILE A 38 -2.60 -5.07 11.68
N PHE A 39 -2.29 -6.14 10.96
CA PHE A 39 -1.96 -7.41 11.59
C PHE A 39 -0.57 -7.45 12.23
N THR A 40 0.40 -6.71 11.67
CA THR A 40 1.82 -6.81 12.06
C THR A 40 2.42 -5.47 12.50
N ILE A 41 2.30 -4.40 11.68
CA ILE A 41 3.01 -3.12 11.92
C ILE A 41 2.46 -2.39 13.15
N THR A 42 1.19 -2.57 13.51
CA THR A 42 0.60 -1.99 14.73
C THR A 42 1.36 -2.39 15.98
N GLY A 43 1.83 -3.63 16.09
CA GLY A 43 2.65 -4.07 17.21
C GLY A 43 3.96 -3.30 17.31
N THR A 44 4.75 -3.27 16.24
CA THR A 44 6.00 -2.50 16.16
C THR A 44 5.76 -1.00 16.36
N GLY A 45 4.68 -0.46 15.79
CA GLY A 45 4.28 0.94 15.94
C GLY A 45 4.00 1.32 17.39
N ALA A 46 3.28 0.47 18.12
CA ALA A 46 3.02 0.65 19.54
C ALA A 46 4.30 0.50 20.37
N ALA A 47 5.09 -0.54 20.12
CA ALA A 47 6.25 -0.84 20.94
C ALA A 47 7.39 0.19 20.82
N LYS A 48 7.67 0.66 19.61
CA LYS A 48 8.87 1.47 19.32
C LYS A 48 8.60 2.94 19.05
N TYR A 49 7.35 3.32 18.71
CA TYR A 49 7.10 4.68 18.23
C TYR A 49 6.13 5.48 19.11
N ALA A 50 4.93 4.98 19.41
CA ALA A 50 3.90 5.83 20.00
C ALA A 50 3.23 5.26 21.27
N GLY A 51 3.47 4.01 21.64
CA GLY A 51 2.74 3.36 22.71
C GLY A 51 1.23 3.24 22.40
N PRO A 52 0.35 3.32 23.40
CA PRO A 52 -1.10 3.37 23.21
C PRO A 52 -1.55 4.55 22.33
N ALA A 53 -0.81 5.66 22.32
CA ALA A 53 -1.07 6.82 21.46
C ALA A 53 -0.88 6.54 19.96
N LEU A 54 -0.46 5.32 19.56
CA LEU A 54 -0.51 4.88 18.16
C LEU A 54 -1.92 5.03 17.57
N THR A 55 -2.95 4.98 18.40
CA THR A 55 -4.33 5.28 18.00
C THR A 55 -4.46 6.69 17.42
N ILE A 56 -3.80 7.69 18.02
CA ILE A 56 -3.77 9.08 17.53
C ILE A 56 -2.96 9.12 16.22
N SER A 57 -1.85 8.38 16.15
CA SER A 57 -1.03 8.25 14.94
C SER A 57 -1.86 7.74 13.75
N ILE A 58 -2.74 6.76 13.98
CA ILE A 58 -3.66 6.23 12.96
C ILE A 58 -4.63 7.30 12.47
N VAL A 59 -5.19 8.12 13.37
CA VAL A 59 -6.09 9.23 12.98
C VAL A 59 -5.35 10.25 12.11
N ILE A 60 -4.13 10.62 12.49
CA ILE A 60 -3.32 11.57 11.71
C ILE A 60 -2.99 10.99 10.33
N SER A 61 -2.62 9.71 10.24
CA SER A 61 -2.37 9.03 8.97
C SER A 61 -3.63 8.97 8.10
N ALA A 62 -4.78 8.64 8.70
CA ALA A 62 -6.07 8.59 8.02
C ALA A 62 -6.46 9.96 7.44
N LEU A 63 -6.21 11.05 8.16
CA LEU A 63 -6.45 12.41 7.67
C LEU A 63 -5.56 12.73 6.46
N CYS A 64 -4.27 12.40 6.52
CA CYS A 64 -3.34 12.58 5.41
C CYS A 64 -3.81 11.83 4.15
N VAL A 65 -4.14 10.54 4.32
CA VAL A 65 -4.64 9.70 3.22
C VAL A 65 -5.98 10.23 2.70
N SER A 66 -6.89 10.66 3.59
CA SER A 66 -8.21 11.19 3.19
C SER A 66 -8.09 12.43 2.32
N ILE A 67 -7.17 13.35 2.63
CA ILE A 67 -6.90 14.52 1.80
C ILE A 67 -6.42 14.09 0.41
N SER A 68 -5.48 13.15 0.33
CA SER A 68 -4.97 12.64 -0.94
C SER A 68 -6.05 11.88 -1.73
N ALA A 69 -6.92 11.16 -1.04
CA ALA A 69 -8.06 10.44 -1.63
C ALA A 69 -9.06 11.37 -2.33
N LEU A 70 -9.24 12.62 -1.84
CA LEU A 70 -10.05 13.62 -2.51
C LEU A 70 -9.49 14.02 -3.88
N PHE A 71 -8.18 14.01 -4.04
CA PHE A 71 -7.54 14.28 -5.33
C PHE A 71 -7.82 13.16 -6.33
N TYR A 72 -7.68 11.90 -5.89
CA TYR A 72 -8.05 10.74 -6.71
C TYR A 72 -9.52 10.79 -7.11
N ALA A 73 -10.41 11.18 -6.19
CA ALA A 73 -11.83 11.32 -6.45
C ALA A 73 -12.12 12.39 -7.52
N GLU A 74 -11.45 13.55 -7.47
CA GLU A 74 -11.59 14.59 -8.48
C GLU A 74 -11.05 14.14 -9.83
N PHE A 75 -9.85 13.55 -9.86
CA PHE A 75 -9.28 13.04 -11.11
C PHE A 75 -10.16 11.96 -11.74
N ALA A 76 -10.60 10.97 -10.96
CA ALA A 76 -11.46 9.89 -11.45
C ALA A 76 -12.81 10.40 -11.99
N SER A 77 -13.34 11.51 -11.45
CA SER A 77 -14.57 12.11 -11.94
C SER A 77 -14.40 12.93 -13.23
N ARG A 78 -13.24 13.59 -13.40
CA ARG A 78 -12.95 14.49 -14.54
C ARG A 78 -12.21 13.79 -15.68
N ILE A 79 -11.29 12.91 -15.34
CA ILE A 79 -10.42 12.19 -16.28
C ILE A 79 -10.57 10.69 -15.98
N PRO A 80 -11.63 10.04 -16.48
CA PRO A 80 -11.85 8.62 -16.27
C PRO A 80 -10.84 7.80 -17.11
N ALA A 81 -9.62 7.66 -16.58
CA ALA A 81 -8.53 6.90 -17.16
C ALA A 81 -8.09 5.79 -16.20
N ASN A 82 -7.80 4.61 -16.73
CA ASN A 82 -7.16 3.54 -15.98
C ASN A 82 -5.68 3.83 -15.78
N GLY A 83 -5.15 3.49 -14.59
CA GLY A 83 -3.73 3.65 -14.30
C GLY A 83 -3.43 4.55 -13.09
N GLY A 84 -4.49 5.02 -12.40
CA GLY A 84 -4.34 5.78 -11.16
C GLY A 84 -3.51 7.06 -11.33
N ALA A 85 -2.65 7.36 -10.35
CA ALA A 85 -1.84 8.58 -10.34
C ALA A 85 -0.99 8.78 -11.59
N TYR A 86 -0.41 7.70 -12.14
CA TYR A 86 0.39 7.77 -13.38
C TYR A 86 -0.38 8.43 -14.53
N SER A 87 -1.59 7.94 -14.83
CA SER A 87 -2.40 8.44 -15.93
C SER A 87 -2.92 9.86 -15.69
N TYR A 88 -3.27 10.19 -14.45
CA TYR A 88 -3.73 11.53 -14.07
C TYR A 88 -2.62 12.58 -14.21
N ILE A 89 -1.44 12.25 -13.72
CA ILE A 89 -0.26 13.11 -13.82
C ILE A 89 0.17 13.27 -15.27
N TYR A 90 0.08 12.21 -16.10
CA TYR A 90 0.42 12.27 -17.51
C TYR A 90 -0.48 13.23 -18.29
N ALA A 91 -1.77 13.20 -18.02
CA ALA A 91 -2.74 14.08 -18.66
C ALA A 91 -2.54 15.56 -18.32
N VAL A 92 -2.01 15.88 -17.14
CA VAL A 92 -1.95 17.25 -16.61
C VAL A 92 -0.54 17.83 -16.57
N LEU A 93 0.41 17.11 -15.96
CA LEU A 93 1.80 17.58 -15.79
C LEU A 93 2.72 17.16 -16.94
N GLY A 94 2.35 16.12 -17.67
CA GLY A 94 3.12 15.61 -18.82
C GLY A 94 3.99 14.40 -18.49
N GLU A 95 4.82 14.00 -19.46
CA GLU A 95 5.47 12.70 -19.55
C GLU A 95 6.47 12.43 -18.42
N PHE A 96 7.42 13.33 -18.17
CA PHE A 96 8.45 13.08 -17.15
C PHE A 96 7.89 13.03 -15.71
N PRO A 97 7.03 13.96 -15.26
CA PRO A 97 6.38 13.82 -13.96
C PRO A 97 5.53 12.54 -13.85
N ALA A 98 4.84 12.13 -14.92
CA ALA A 98 4.10 10.88 -14.96
C ALA A 98 5.02 9.67 -14.86
N TRP A 99 6.14 9.68 -15.59
CA TRP A 99 7.14 8.61 -15.48
C TRP A 99 7.66 8.48 -14.03
N LEU A 100 8.01 9.60 -13.38
CA LEU A 100 8.46 9.56 -11.99
C LEU A 100 7.37 9.00 -11.06
N ALA A 101 6.12 9.43 -11.20
CA ALA A 101 5.02 8.88 -10.44
C ALA A 101 4.84 7.38 -10.70
N GLY A 102 4.86 6.94 -11.97
CA GLY A 102 4.78 5.53 -12.34
C GLY A 102 5.93 4.70 -11.80
N TRP A 103 7.15 5.22 -11.85
CA TRP A 103 8.33 4.58 -11.29
C TRP A 103 8.24 4.41 -9.77
N LEU A 104 7.83 5.48 -9.06
CA LEU A 104 7.62 5.44 -7.62
C LEU A 104 6.50 4.47 -7.23
N THR A 105 5.41 4.40 -8.00
CA THR A 105 4.35 3.41 -7.80
C THR A 105 4.84 1.98 -8.04
N ILE A 106 5.75 1.75 -9.02
CA ILE A 106 6.39 0.43 -9.20
C ILE A 106 7.19 0.06 -7.93
N MET A 107 8.00 0.98 -7.41
CA MET A 107 8.78 0.75 -6.19
C MET A 107 7.87 0.50 -4.98
N GLU A 108 6.83 1.29 -4.83
CA GLU A 108 5.79 1.13 -3.80
C GLU A 108 5.17 -0.27 -3.82
N PHE A 109 4.60 -0.69 -4.96
CA PHE A 109 3.93 -1.99 -5.05
C PHE A 109 4.90 -3.17 -4.87
N MET A 110 6.12 -3.08 -5.40
CA MET A 110 7.14 -4.13 -5.18
C MET A 110 7.46 -4.30 -3.70
N THR A 111 7.65 -3.20 -2.98
CA THR A 111 7.92 -3.23 -1.54
C THR A 111 6.66 -3.56 -0.73
N ALA A 112 5.46 -3.16 -1.18
CA ALA A 112 4.20 -3.57 -0.57
C ALA A 112 4.00 -5.09 -0.63
N ILE A 113 4.22 -5.71 -1.80
CA ILE A 113 4.17 -7.17 -1.97
C ILE A 113 5.17 -7.84 -1.03
N SER A 114 6.39 -7.29 -0.91
CA SER A 114 7.43 -7.79 0.00
C SER A 114 6.97 -7.70 1.47
N GLY A 115 6.41 -6.57 1.88
CA GLY A 115 5.90 -6.35 3.23
C GLY A 115 4.74 -7.29 3.58
N VAL A 116 3.82 -7.52 2.63
CA VAL A 116 2.70 -8.47 2.82
C VAL A 116 3.22 -9.90 2.94
N ALA A 117 4.21 -10.29 2.13
CA ALA A 117 4.84 -11.60 2.23
C ALA A 117 5.60 -11.81 3.54
N SER A 118 6.30 -10.77 4.04
CA SER A 118 6.97 -10.80 5.34
C SER A 118 5.96 -10.98 6.48
N GLY A 119 4.82 -10.28 6.44
CA GLY A 119 3.73 -10.47 7.38
C GLY A 119 3.15 -11.87 7.32
N TRP A 120 2.93 -12.41 6.12
CA TRP A 120 2.51 -13.80 5.92
C TRP A 120 3.47 -14.79 6.57
N GLY A 121 4.77 -14.64 6.29
CA GLY A 121 5.81 -15.48 6.88
C GLY A 121 5.82 -15.42 8.41
N SER A 122 5.59 -14.24 8.97
CA SER A 122 5.53 -14.03 10.42
C SER A 122 4.37 -14.78 11.07
N TYR A 123 3.17 -14.70 10.49
CA TYR A 123 2.01 -15.45 10.99
C TYR A 123 2.19 -16.97 10.85
N LEU A 124 2.79 -17.42 9.74
CA LEU A 124 3.09 -18.85 9.57
C LEU A 124 4.13 -19.33 10.60
N LYS A 125 5.18 -18.55 10.87
CA LYS A 125 6.16 -18.86 11.92
C LYS A 125 5.52 -18.94 13.30
N GLY A 126 4.63 -17.98 13.63
CA GLY A 126 3.90 -17.98 14.89
C GLY A 126 3.01 -19.22 15.04
N LEU A 127 2.35 -19.65 13.97
CA LEU A 127 1.53 -20.86 13.93
C LEU A 127 2.40 -22.14 14.09
N LEU A 128 3.49 -22.26 13.31
CA LEU A 128 4.41 -23.41 13.37
C LEU A 128 5.07 -23.55 14.75
N SER A 129 5.48 -22.44 15.36
CA SER A 129 6.03 -22.41 16.72
C SER A 129 5.02 -22.95 17.75
N GLY A 130 3.72 -22.69 17.57
CA GLY A 130 2.66 -23.26 18.40
C GLY A 130 2.58 -24.80 18.32
N PHE A 131 3.07 -25.40 17.23
CA PHE A 131 3.20 -26.85 17.05
C PHE A 131 4.59 -27.40 17.35
N GLY A 132 5.49 -26.58 17.93
CA GLY A 132 6.85 -26.97 18.24
C GLY A 132 7.81 -27.03 17.04
N ILE A 133 7.38 -26.57 15.86
CA ILE A 133 8.21 -26.54 14.65
C ILE A 133 8.95 -25.22 14.57
N GLN A 134 10.28 -25.26 14.56
CA GLN A 134 11.13 -24.09 14.40
C GLN A 134 12.03 -24.22 13.18
N LEU A 135 12.17 -23.12 12.44
CA LEU A 135 13.11 -23.05 11.32
C LEU A 135 14.54 -22.83 11.85
N PRO A 136 15.56 -23.30 11.12
CA PRO A 136 16.96 -22.94 11.42
C PRO A 136 17.14 -21.42 11.51
N ALA A 137 17.91 -20.96 12.50
CA ALA A 137 18.11 -19.53 12.75
C ALA A 137 18.55 -18.76 11.50
N ALA A 138 19.45 -19.32 10.71
CA ALA A 138 19.96 -18.73 9.46
C ALA A 138 18.87 -18.39 8.44
N LEU A 139 17.73 -19.11 8.44
CA LEU A 139 16.63 -19.00 7.48
C LEU A 139 15.36 -18.39 8.10
N ASN A 140 15.41 -18.00 9.37
CA ASN A 140 14.26 -17.60 10.15
C ASN A 140 14.09 -16.07 10.31
N GLY A 141 14.88 -15.28 9.61
CA GLY A 141 14.81 -13.82 9.70
C GLY A 141 15.59 -13.10 8.61
N THR A 142 15.33 -11.84 8.46
CA THR A 142 16.02 -10.95 7.53
C THR A 142 17.50 -10.80 7.89
N PHE A 143 18.31 -10.24 6.98
CA PHE A 143 19.75 -10.14 7.11
C PHE A 143 20.17 -9.40 8.39
N ASN A 144 20.62 -10.15 9.39
CA ASN A 144 21.20 -9.66 10.63
C ASN A 144 22.27 -10.66 11.15
N PRO A 145 23.51 -10.54 10.67
CA PRO A 145 24.60 -11.46 11.07
C PRO A 145 24.84 -11.52 12.57
N LYS A 146 24.59 -10.41 13.30
CA LYS A 146 24.75 -10.38 14.77
C LYS A 146 23.74 -11.28 15.49
N ALA A 147 22.55 -11.45 14.89
CA ALA A 147 21.51 -12.35 15.40
C ALA A 147 21.60 -13.77 14.80
N GLY A 148 22.56 -14.03 13.90
CA GLY A 148 22.69 -15.31 13.21
C GLY A 148 21.63 -15.57 12.13
N THR A 149 20.92 -14.53 11.68
CA THR A 149 19.92 -14.63 10.61
C THR A 149 20.47 -14.03 9.33
N TYR A 150 20.21 -14.69 8.20
CA TYR A 150 20.72 -14.25 6.90
C TYR A 150 19.62 -14.02 5.88
N VAL A 151 18.61 -14.88 5.86
CA VAL A 151 17.52 -14.82 4.88
C VAL A 151 16.22 -15.26 5.53
N ASP A 152 15.14 -14.52 5.28
CA ASP A 152 13.80 -14.95 5.64
C ASP A 152 13.23 -15.83 4.52
N LEU A 153 13.25 -17.14 4.72
CA LEU A 153 12.90 -18.11 3.68
C LEU A 153 11.40 -18.12 3.35
N LEU A 154 10.52 -18.01 4.36
CA LEU A 154 9.08 -18.18 4.15
C LEU A 154 8.47 -17.10 3.22
N PRO A 155 8.80 -15.81 3.36
CA PRO A 155 8.37 -14.78 2.41
C PRO A 155 8.85 -15.05 0.97
N ILE A 156 10.05 -15.59 0.79
CA ILE A 156 10.56 -15.94 -0.55
C ILE A 156 9.71 -17.06 -1.15
N LEU A 157 9.44 -18.13 -0.40
CA LEU A 157 8.68 -19.28 -0.88
C LEU A 157 7.25 -18.90 -1.29
N VAL A 158 6.56 -18.08 -0.48
CA VAL A 158 5.22 -17.63 -0.83
C VAL A 158 5.23 -16.75 -2.08
N LEU A 159 6.24 -15.90 -2.29
CA LEU A 159 6.32 -15.07 -3.49
C LEU A 159 6.66 -15.86 -4.75
N VAL A 160 7.47 -16.91 -4.64
CA VAL A 160 7.68 -17.87 -5.75
C VAL A 160 6.36 -18.56 -6.10
N PHE A 161 5.63 -19.04 -5.10
CA PHE A 161 4.30 -19.64 -5.29
C PHE A 161 3.31 -18.66 -5.94
N VAL A 162 3.18 -17.44 -5.40
CA VAL A 162 2.32 -16.36 -5.92
C VAL A 162 2.66 -16.03 -7.38
N THR A 163 3.94 -15.92 -7.70
CA THR A 163 4.41 -15.63 -9.06
C THR A 163 3.97 -16.75 -10.02
N GLY A 164 4.13 -18.01 -9.62
CA GLY A 164 3.66 -19.18 -10.37
C GLY A 164 2.15 -19.15 -10.60
N VAL A 165 1.36 -18.89 -9.56
CA VAL A 165 -0.11 -18.80 -9.66
C VAL A 165 -0.54 -17.69 -10.62
N VAL A 166 0.07 -16.50 -10.54
CA VAL A 166 -0.27 -15.38 -11.43
C VAL A 166 0.09 -15.71 -12.89
N LEU A 167 1.20 -16.41 -13.14
CA LEU A 167 1.60 -16.83 -14.50
C LEU A 167 0.65 -17.86 -15.09
N LEU A 168 0.15 -18.81 -14.27
CA LEU A 168 -0.68 -19.93 -14.74
C LEU A 168 -2.16 -19.55 -14.89
N ASN A 169 -2.76 -18.87 -13.93
CA ASN A 169 -4.21 -18.59 -13.96
C ASN A 169 -4.62 -17.38 -13.11
N SER A 170 -4.59 -16.20 -13.70
CA SER A 170 -4.94 -14.97 -13.02
C SER A 170 -6.44 -14.81 -12.67
N LYS A 171 -7.35 -15.46 -13.41
CA LYS A 171 -8.81 -15.26 -13.20
C LYS A 171 -9.35 -15.97 -11.96
N ALA A 172 -8.86 -17.16 -11.64
CA ALA A 172 -9.31 -17.91 -10.46
C ALA A 172 -8.88 -17.21 -9.16
N ALA A 173 -7.67 -16.65 -9.14
CA ALA A 173 -7.10 -15.94 -8.00
C ALA A 173 -7.91 -14.70 -7.57
N LEU A 174 -8.52 -13.99 -8.54
CA LEU A 174 -9.29 -12.78 -8.26
C LEU A 174 -10.74 -13.05 -7.77
N ARG A 175 -11.33 -14.22 -8.09
CA ARG A 175 -12.71 -14.55 -7.72
C ARG A 175 -12.93 -14.78 -6.22
N PHE A 176 -11.89 -15.19 -5.50
CA PHE A 176 -11.97 -15.47 -4.06
C PHE A 176 -11.87 -14.22 -3.17
N ASN A 177 -11.55 -13.05 -3.74
CA ASN A 177 -11.23 -11.85 -2.93
C ASN A 177 -12.40 -11.39 -2.03
N SER A 178 -13.64 -11.37 -2.52
CA SER A 178 -14.77 -10.87 -1.74
C SER A 178 -15.10 -11.73 -0.51
N ALA A 179 -15.04 -13.06 -0.64
CA ALA A 179 -15.26 -13.99 0.49
C ALA A 179 -14.14 -13.81 1.54
N LEU A 180 -12.90 -13.59 1.11
CA LEU A 180 -11.76 -13.40 1.99
C LEU A 180 -11.79 -12.05 2.71
N VAL A 181 -12.40 -11.02 2.14
CA VAL A 181 -12.63 -9.75 2.84
C VAL A 181 -13.58 -9.96 4.03
N VAL A 182 -14.66 -10.73 3.85
CA VAL A 182 -15.57 -11.09 4.96
C VAL A 182 -14.81 -11.88 6.04
N LEU A 183 -13.93 -12.80 5.63
CA LEU A 183 -13.11 -13.58 6.55
C LEU A 183 -12.13 -12.68 7.33
N LYS A 184 -11.52 -11.67 6.70
CA LYS A 184 -10.68 -10.68 7.40
C LYS A 184 -11.47 -9.92 8.47
N PHE A 185 -12.69 -9.49 8.12
CA PHE A 185 -13.55 -8.80 9.08
C PHE A 185 -13.92 -9.70 10.27
N SER A 186 -14.24 -10.97 10.05
CA SER A 186 -14.55 -11.90 11.13
C SER A 186 -13.38 -12.08 12.09
N ALA A 187 -12.14 -12.14 11.58
CA ALA A 187 -10.95 -12.26 12.41
C ALA A 187 -10.71 -11.00 13.25
N LEU A 188 -10.84 -9.80 12.65
CA LEU A 188 -10.66 -8.55 13.38
C LEU A 188 -11.82 -8.29 14.36
N ALA A 189 -13.05 -8.62 13.99
CA ALA A 189 -14.20 -8.55 14.90
C ALA A 189 -14.03 -9.50 16.08
N LEU A 190 -13.59 -10.75 15.84
CA LEU A 190 -13.27 -11.70 16.90
C LEU A 190 -12.18 -11.13 17.83
N PHE A 191 -11.11 -10.55 17.26
CA PHE A 191 -10.05 -9.92 18.06
C PHE A 191 -10.58 -8.80 18.95
N ILE A 192 -11.38 -7.90 18.37
CA ILE A 192 -11.94 -6.76 19.10
C ILE A 192 -12.88 -7.24 20.22
N ILE A 193 -13.83 -8.14 19.89
CA ILE A 193 -14.83 -8.63 20.85
C ILE A 193 -14.16 -9.47 21.95
N ALA A 194 -13.34 -10.44 21.59
CA ALA A 194 -12.71 -11.32 22.56
C ALA A 194 -11.66 -10.54 23.42
N GLY A 195 -10.85 -9.71 22.78
CA GLY A 195 -9.82 -8.93 23.48
C GLY A 195 -10.39 -7.85 24.41
N PHE A 196 -11.58 -7.30 24.10
CA PHE A 196 -12.23 -6.28 24.92
C PHE A 196 -12.40 -6.72 26.37
N PHE A 197 -12.71 -7.97 26.62
CA PHE A 197 -12.89 -8.53 27.98
C PHE A 197 -11.59 -8.68 28.77
N PHE A 198 -10.43 -8.55 28.11
CA PHE A 198 -9.11 -8.69 28.73
C PHE A 198 -8.33 -7.39 28.76
N ILE A 199 -8.97 -6.26 28.46
CA ILE A 199 -8.35 -4.93 28.57
C ILE A 199 -8.01 -4.64 30.02
N LYS A 200 -6.77 -4.24 30.24
CA LYS A 200 -6.24 -3.77 31.53
C LYS A 200 -6.01 -2.26 31.42
N PRO A 201 -6.83 -1.42 32.08
CA PRO A 201 -6.67 0.05 32.02
C PRO A 201 -5.26 0.53 32.42
N GLU A 202 -4.56 -0.23 33.26
CA GLU A 202 -3.19 0.04 33.68
C GLU A 202 -2.21 0.10 32.51
N ASN A 203 -2.48 -0.64 31.43
CA ASN A 203 -1.66 -0.61 30.21
C ASN A 203 -1.71 0.75 29.50
N TRP A 204 -2.69 1.58 29.82
CA TRP A 204 -2.87 2.94 29.30
C TRP A 204 -2.50 4.04 30.30
N SER A 205 -1.95 3.70 31.48
CA SER A 205 -1.55 4.67 32.52
C SER A 205 -0.58 5.73 31.98
N ASN A 206 0.33 5.34 31.09
CA ASN A 206 1.12 6.25 30.28
C ASN A 206 0.69 6.10 28.80
N PHE A 207 -0.34 6.86 28.39
CA PHE A 207 -0.95 6.72 27.08
C PHE A 207 0.00 7.13 25.93
N ALA A 208 0.83 8.16 26.15
CA ALA A 208 1.77 8.66 25.15
C ALA A 208 3.22 8.63 25.69
N PRO A 209 3.83 7.42 25.86
CA PRO A 209 5.11 7.27 26.53
C PRO A 209 6.27 7.95 25.79
N PHE A 210 6.13 8.16 24.49
CA PHE A 210 7.11 8.82 23.63
C PHE A 210 6.70 10.26 23.25
N GLY A 211 5.62 10.77 23.82
CA GLY A 211 5.09 12.12 23.55
C GLY A 211 4.54 12.28 22.14
N PHE A 212 4.29 13.53 21.76
CA PHE A 212 3.84 13.86 20.40
C PHE A 212 4.93 13.61 19.35
N GLY A 213 6.19 13.80 19.74
CA GLY A 213 7.34 13.76 18.86
C GLY A 213 7.52 15.08 18.09
N GLU A 214 8.64 15.17 17.38
CA GLU A 214 8.93 16.33 16.54
C GLU A 214 8.10 16.26 15.26
N ILE A 215 7.57 17.38 14.79
CA ILE A 215 6.83 17.48 13.53
C ILE A 215 7.75 17.19 12.33
N TYR A 216 9.02 17.56 12.45
CA TYR A 216 10.05 17.34 11.45
C TYR A 216 11.25 16.61 12.04
N GLY A 217 11.64 15.48 11.44
CA GLY A 217 12.86 14.75 11.77
C GLY A 217 12.80 13.91 13.06
N GLY A 218 11.63 13.71 13.66
CA GLY A 218 11.46 12.90 14.86
C GLY A 218 11.66 11.41 14.60
N LYS A 219 12.28 10.71 15.57
CA LYS A 219 12.50 9.25 15.47
C LYS A 219 11.44 8.44 16.20
N VAL A 220 10.76 9.04 17.18
CA VAL A 220 9.73 8.44 18.03
C VAL A 220 8.63 9.45 18.30
N GLY A 221 7.53 8.99 18.87
CA GLY A 221 6.36 9.81 19.17
C GLY A 221 5.20 9.58 18.18
N ILE A 222 4.11 10.28 18.44
CA ILE A 222 2.86 10.16 17.65
C ILE A 222 3.09 10.47 16.17
N MET A 223 3.91 11.48 15.85
CA MET A 223 4.17 11.86 14.45
C MET A 223 4.98 10.79 13.70
N ALA A 224 6.01 10.22 14.32
CA ALA A 224 6.77 9.12 13.74
C ALA A 224 5.90 7.86 13.60
N GLY A 225 5.05 7.58 14.59
CA GLY A 225 4.03 6.53 14.51
C GLY A 225 3.04 6.76 13.36
N ALA A 226 2.61 8.01 13.13
CA ALA A 226 1.72 8.35 12.03
C ALA A 226 2.39 8.12 10.66
N SER A 227 3.64 8.52 10.50
CA SER A 227 4.40 8.26 9.28
C SER A 227 4.56 6.75 9.01
N LEU A 228 4.76 5.92 10.04
CA LEU A 228 4.80 4.47 9.92
C LEU A 228 3.43 3.89 9.57
N MET A 229 2.37 4.30 10.28
CA MET A 229 1.01 3.78 10.09
C MET A 229 0.36 4.20 8.76
N PHE A 230 0.94 5.16 8.04
CA PHE A 230 0.53 5.50 6.69
C PHE A 230 0.51 4.26 5.78
N PHE A 231 1.46 3.34 5.96
CA PHE A 231 1.49 2.04 5.29
C PHE A 231 0.18 1.25 5.41
N ALA A 232 -0.51 1.34 6.53
CA ALA A 232 -1.71 0.54 6.78
C ALA A 232 -2.92 0.99 5.92
N PHE A 233 -2.87 2.19 5.36
CA PHE A 233 -3.93 2.74 4.52
C PHE A 233 -3.68 2.58 3.01
N LEU A 234 -2.54 2.02 2.61
CA LEU A 234 -2.24 1.79 1.19
C LEU A 234 -3.22 0.81 0.58
N GLY A 235 -3.58 1.06 -0.66
CA GLY A 235 -4.58 0.28 -1.40
C GLY A 235 -5.91 1.04 -1.61
N PHE A 236 -6.14 2.19 -0.97
CA PHE A 236 -7.34 3.00 -1.23
C PHE A 236 -7.45 3.44 -2.71
N GLU A 237 -6.31 3.63 -3.36
CA GLU A 237 -6.20 3.98 -4.77
C GLU A 237 -6.67 2.87 -5.72
N SER A 238 -6.79 1.62 -5.25
CA SER A 238 -7.28 0.50 -6.07
C SER A 238 -8.69 0.73 -6.63
N ILE A 239 -9.52 1.50 -5.90
CA ILE A 239 -10.85 1.92 -6.38
C ILE A 239 -10.70 2.80 -7.63
N SER A 240 -9.74 3.72 -7.65
CA SER A 240 -9.50 4.60 -8.79
C SER A 240 -8.93 3.87 -10.00
N MET A 241 -8.24 2.74 -9.78
CA MET A 241 -7.72 1.90 -10.87
C MET A 241 -8.82 1.07 -11.57
N ALA A 242 -9.98 0.88 -10.93
CA ALA A 242 -11.12 0.14 -11.44
C ALA A 242 -12.21 1.04 -12.10
N VAL A 243 -11.92 2.29 -12.38
CA VAL A 243 -12.91 3.31 -12.84
C VAL A 243 -13.74 2.86 -14.04
N ASP A 244 -13.16 2.13 -15.00
CA ASP A 244 -13.85 1.66 -16.20
C ASP A 244 -14.94 0.62 -15.92
N GLU A 245 -14.86 -0.08 -14.80
CA GLU A 245 -15.81 -1.11 -14.40
C GLU A 245 -16.91 -0.56 -13.46
N ILE A 246 -16.78 0.70 -13.02
CA ILE A 246 -17.66 1.32 -12.03
C ILE A 246 -18.87 1.96 -12.70
N LYS A 247 -20.06 1.67 -12.18
CA LYS A 247 -21.29 2.39 -12.56
C LYS A 247 -21.27 3.80 -11.99
N GLU A 248 -21.61 4.80 -12.80
CA GLU A 248 -21.62 6.22 -12.43
C GLU A 248 -20.31 6.62 -11.68
N PRO A 249 -19.11 6.48 -12.30
CA PRO A 249 -17.85 6.64 -11.61
C PRO A 249 -17.69 8.02 -10.95
N GLN A 250 -18.26 9.09 -11.55
CA GLN A 250 -18.22 10.44 -11.01
C GLN A 250 -18.80 10.56 -9.60
N LYS A 251 -19.82 9.73 -9.28
CA LYS A 251 -20.48 9.71 -7.97
C LYS A 251 -19.96 8.61 -7.06
N ASN A 252 -19.75 7.41 -7.64
CA ASN A 252 -19.50 6.22 -6.85
C ASN A 252 -18.05 6.06 -6.44
N VAL A 253 -17.07 6.53 -7.23
CA VAL A 253 -15.65 6.49 -6.86
C VAL A 253 -15.37 7.33 -5.61
N PRO A 254 -15.76 8.61 -5.53
CA PRO A 254 -15.58 9.42 -4.33
C PRO A 254 -16.21 8.78 -3.09
N ARG A 255 -17.45 8.31 -3.21
CA ARG A 255 -18.18 7.68 -2.10
C ARG A 255 -17.52 6.38 -1.65
N GLY A 256 -17.11 5.53 -2.60
CA GLY A 256 -16.43 4.27 -2.31
C GLY A 256 -15.13 4.50 -1.54
N ILE A 257 -14.31 5.46 -1.98
CA ILE A 257 -13.04 5.80 -1.31
C ILE A 257 -13.30 6.32 0.11
N VAL A 258 -14.17 7.31 0.28
CA VAL A 258 -14.45 7.91 1.60
C VAL A 258 -15.04 6.89 2.56
N LEU A 259 -16.01 6.08 2.13
CA LEU A 259 -16.65 5.07 2.99
C LEU A 259 -15.66 3.97 3.39
N SER A 260 -14.89 3.44 2.45
CA SER A 260 -13.90 2.40 2.76
C SER A 260 -12.82 2.91 3.72
N LEU A 261 -12.31 4.12 3.51
CA LEU A 261 -11.34 4.76 4.39
C LEU A 261 -11.90 4.97 5.81
N SER A 262 -13.13 5.47 5.92
CA SER A 262 -13.79 5.70 7.22
C SER A 262 -13.96 4.40 7.99
N ILE A 263 -14.45 3.34 7.34
CA ILE A 263 -14.64 2.02 7.95
C ILE A 263 -13.29 1.45 8.42
N VAL A 264 -12.27 1.50 7.58
CA VAL A 264 -10.94 1.00 7.91
C VAL A 264 -10.31 1.79 9.06
N THR A 265 -10.47 3.11 9.07
CA THR A 265 -9.95 3.97 10.15
C THR A 265 -10.56 3.58 11.50
N ILE A 266 -11.90 3.44 11.57
CA ILE A 266 -12.59 3.02 12.80
C ILE A 266 -12.10 1.65 13.25
N LEU A 267 -12.00 0.71 12.30
CA LEU A 267 -11.52 -0.64 12.59
C LEU A 267 -10.09 -0.64 13.15
N TYR A 268 -9.19 0.16 12.57
CA TYR A 268 -7.80 0.27 13.03
C TYR A 268 -7.67 0.91 14.41
N ILE A 269 -8.49 1.92 14.69
CA ILE A 269 -8.59 2.53 16.02
C ILE A 269 -8.99 1.48 17.05
N LEU A 270 -10.06 0.73 16.79
CA LEU A 270 -10.55 -0.30 17.72
C LEU A 270 -9.52 -1.41 17.93
N VAL A 271 -8.91 -1.92 16.86
CA VAL A 271 -7.88 -2.95 16.97
C VAL A 271 -6.69 -2.46 17.79
N THR A 272 -6.22 -1.24 17.56
CA THR A 272 -5.05 -0.70 18.26
C THR A 272 -5.34 -0.43 19.74
N LEU A 273 -6.53 0.07 20.07
CA LEU A 273 -6.95 0.23 21.47
C LEU A 273 -7.00 -1.12 22.20
N VAL A 274 -7.65 -2.11 21.60
CA VAL A 274 -7.72 -3.45 22.20
C VAL A 274 -6.32 -4.05 22.33
N LEU A 275 -5.49 -3.97 21.29
CA LEU A 275 -4.13 -4.51 21.28
C LEU A 275 -3.28 -3.96 22.44
N THR A 276 -3.24 -2.62 22.56
CA THR A 276 -2.48 -1.94 23.62
C THR A 276 -3.12 -2.03 24.99
N GLY A 277 -4.43 -2.28 25.06
CA GLY A 277 -5.15 -2.51 26.31
C GLY A 277 -4.94 -3.93 26.87
N VAL A 278 -4.88 -4.93 25.99
CA VAL A 278 -4.67 -6.35 26.37
C VAL A 278 -3.22 -6.59 26.79
N VAL A 279 -2.25 -6.05 26.04
CA VAL A 279 -0.81 -6.25 26.26
C VAL A 279 -0.14 -4.90 26.40
N HIS A 280 0.74 -4.77 27.42
CA HIS A 280 1.56 -3.58 27.55
C HIS A 280 2.42 -3.35 26.31
N TYR A 281 2.42 -2.14 25.78
CA TYR A 281 3.01 -1.79 24.49
C TYR A 281 4.46 -2.26 24.31
N SER A 282 5.27 -2.24 25.39
CA SER A 282 6.68 -2.66 25.33
C SER A 282 6.91 -4.13 24.90
N LYS A 283 5.86 -4.97 25.02
CA LYS A 283 5.90 -6.40 24.64
C LYS A 283 5.33 -6.66 23.23
N LEU A 284 4.89 -5.62 22.53
CA LEU A 284 4.21 -5.73 21.25
C LEU A 284 5.17 -5.71 20.04
N ASP A 285 6.50 -5.63 20.24
CA ASP A 285 7.47 -5.75 19.13
C ASP A 285 7.60 -7.21 18.67
N VAL A 286 6.48 -7.74 18.20
CA VAL A 286 6.37 -9.10 17.69
C VAL A 286 5.71 -9.08 16.31
N SER A 287 6.05 -10.05 15.50
CA SER A 287 5.67 -10.05 14.08
C SER A 287 4.20 -10.45 13.83
N ASP A 288 3.53 -11.09 14.80
CA ASP A 288 2.13 -11.51 14.74
C ASP A 288 1.32 -10.92 15.92
N ALA A 289 1.48 -9.62 16.14
CA ALA A 289 1.03 -8.89 17.33
C ALA A 289 -0.43 -9.17 17.73
N VAL A 290 -1.35 -9.23 16.76
CA VAL A 290 -2.78 -9.47 17.02
C VAL A 290 -3.02 -10.89 17.57
N ALA A 291 -2.40 -11.90 17.00
CA ALA A 291 -2.49 -13.27 17.48
C ALA A 291 -1.76 -13.46 18.82
N PHE A 292 -0.59 -12.83 18.98
CA PHE A 292 0.19 -12.83 20.21
C PHE A 292 -0.62 -12.28 21.39
N ALA A 293 -1.34 -11.17 21.19
CA ALA A 293 -2.16 -10.58 22.26
C ALA A 293 -3.21 -11.57 22.79
N LEU A 294 -3.90 -12.31 21.94
CA LEU A 294 -4.86 -13.32 22.37
C LEU A 294 -4.19 -14.54 23.02
N ARG A 295 -3.03 -14.97 22.52
CA ARG A 295 -2.27 -16.04 23.19
C ARG A 295 -1.86 -15.65 24.60
N SER A 296 -1.45 -14.40 24.80
CA SER A 296 -0.98 -13.91 26.12
C SER A 296 -2.07 -13.93 27.21
N VAL A 297 -3.35 -13.96 26.82
CA VAL A 297 -4.50 -14.04 27.74
C VAL A 297 -5.18 -15.41 27.73
N GLY A 298 -4.52 -16.43 27.18
CA GLY A 298 -5.02 -17.81 27.21
C GLY A 298 -6.02 -18.16 26.10
N LEU A 299 -6.32 -17.26 25.16
CA LEU A 299 -7.22 -17.48 24.05
C LEU A 299 -6.50 -18.08 22.82
N GLY A 300 -5.80 -19.21 23.02
CA GLY A 300 -4.99 -19.86 21.97
C GLY A 300 -5.81 -20.25 20.73
N TRP A 301 -7.05 -20.73 20.89
CA TRP A 301 -7.92 -21.07 19.77
C TRP A 301 -8.24 -19.86 18.88
N ALA A 302 -8.53 -18.71 19.48
CA ALA A 302 -8.82 -17.48 18.77
C ALA A 302 -7.57 -16.93 18.06
N ALA A 303 -6.41 -17.02 18.71
CA ALA A 303 -5.12 -16.66 18.11
C ALA A 303 -4.81 -17.53 16.88
N ASN A 304 -5.05 -18.84 16.97
CA ASN A 304 -4.86 -19.76 15.83
C ASN A 304 -5.83 -19.45 14.69
N TYR A 305 -7.10 -19.16 14.99
CA TYR A 305 -8.09 -18.74 13.98
C TYR A 305 -7.59 -17.46 13.24
N ILE A 306 -7.17 -16.43 13.98
CA ILE A 306 -6.65 -15.20 13.39
C ILE A 306 -5.40 -15.48 12.54
N SER A 307 -4.49 -16.34 13.00
CA SER A 307 -3.30 -16.71 12.27
C SER A 307 -3.65 -17.41 10.94
N VAL A 308 -4.57 -18.36 10.94
CA VAL A 308 -5.02 -19.03 9.72
C VAL A 308 -5.68 -18.04 8.76
N VAL A 309 -6.56 -17.17 9.27
CA VAL A 309 -7.21 -16.14 8.44
C VAL A 309 -6.19 -15.19 7.85
N ALA A 310 -5.22 -14.72 8.64
CA ALA A 310 -4.15 -13.85 8.17
C ALA A 310 -3.34 -14.54 7.05
N ILE A 311 -2.91 -15.79 7.25
CA ILE A 311 -2.17 -16.57 6.27
C ILE A 311 -2.96 -16.69 4.95
N LEU A 312 -4.23 -17.08 4.99
CA LEU A 312 -5.06 -17.22 3.79
C LEU A 312 -5.27 -15.89 3.06
N THR A 313 -5.53 -14.83 3.81
CA THR A 313 -5.87 -13.53 3.21
C THR A 313 -4.67 -12.76 2.71
N LEU A 314 -3.51 -12.86 3.37
CA LEU A 314 -2.28 -12.19 2.92
C LEU A 314 -1.74 -12.78 1.61
N ILE A 315 -1.86 -14.10 1.38
CA ILE A 315 -1.53 -14.71 0.07
C ILE A 315 -2.33 -14.06 -1.06
N THR A 316 -3.63 -13.86 -0.86
CA THR A 316 -4.48 -13.28 -1.91
C THR A 316 -4.18 -11.81 -2.17
N VAL A 317 -3.75 -11.07 -1.14
CA VAL A 317 -3.23 -9.71 -1.33
C VAL A 317 -1.97 -9.73 -2.19
N CYS A 318 -1.00 -10.60 -1.89
CA CYS A 318 0.20 -10.78 -2.72
C CYS A 318 -0.15 -11.11 -4.18
N ILE A 319 -1.10 -12.03 -4.41
CA ILE A 319 -1.56 -12.39 -5.77
C ILE A 319 -2.16 -11.17 -6.48
N SER A 320 -3.07 -10.46 -5.82
CA SER A 320 -3.76 -9.29 -6.39
C SER A 320 -2.79 -8.15 -6.72
N MET A 321 -1.86 -7.86 -5.81
CA MET A 321 -0.86 -6.80 -6.01
C MET A 321 0.16 -7.17 -7.10
N THR A 322 0.64 -8.42 -7.13
CA THR A 322 1.54 -8.92 -8.20
C THR A 322 0.87 -8.84 -9.57
N TYR A 323 -0.41 -9.22 -9.64
CA TYR A 323 -1.21 -9.10 -10.85
C TYR A 323 -1.38 -7.64 -11.29
N ALA A 324 -1.73 -6.73 -10.38
CA ALA A 324 -1.91 -5.31 -10.68
C ALA A 324 -0.60 -4.66 -11.14
N LEU A 325 0.49 -4.86 -10.41
CA LEU A 325 1.80 -4.29 -10.74
C LEU A 325 2.33 -4.79 -12.08
N SER A 326 2.20 -6.08 -12.37
CA SER A 326 2.65 -6.62 -13.66
C SER A 326 1.94 -5.98 -14.85
N ARG A 327 0.66 -5.65 -14.70
CA ARG A 327 -0.12 -4.94 -15.71
C ARG A 327 0.21 -3.47 -15.82
N MET A 328 0.53 -2.84 -14.70
CA MET A 328 1.00 -1.45 -14.70
C MET A 328 2.34 -1.34 -15.45
N ILE A 329 3.30 -2.22 -15.16
CA ILE A 329 4.57 -2.29 -15.90
C ILE A 329 4.33 -2.52 -17.39
N TYR A 330 3.41 -3.42 -17.76
CA TYR A 330 3.01 -3.64 -19.15
C TYR A 330 2.43 -2.37 -19.78
N SER A 331 1.57 -1.63 -19.09
CA SER A 331 0.98 -0.39 -19.59
C SER A 331 2.05 0.68 -19.83
N ILE A 332 2.95 0.89 -18.88
CA ILE A 332 4.08 1.83 -19.01
C ILE A 332 5.02 1.42 -20.14
N ALA A 333 5.25 0.11 -20.32
CA ALA A 333 6.02 -0.39 -21.45
C ALA A 333 5.28 -0.16 -22.78
N ARG A 334 3.95 -0.31 -22.81
CA ARG A 334 3.13 0.00 -23.99
C ARG A 334 3.25 1.47 -24.37
N ASP A 335 3.31 2.37 -23.41
CA ASP A 335 3.55 3.79 -23.64
C ASP A 335 5.00 4.09 -24.11
N GLY A 336 5.86 3.07 -24.19
CA GLY A 336 7.24 3.18 -24.70
C GLY A 336 8.26 3.62 -23.64
N LEU A 337 7.85 3.81 -22.38
CA LEU A 337 8.72 4.30 -21.30
C LEU A 337 9.56 3.19 -20.65
N LEU A 338 9.20 1.92 -20.87
CA LEU A 338 9.95 0.74 -20.43
C LEU A 338 10.30 -0.17 -21.62
N PRO A 339 11.32 -1.05 -21.48
CA PRO A 339 11.75 -1.96 -22.53
C PRO A 339 10.62 -2.81 -23.14
N ARG A 340 10.66 -2.98 -24.46
CA ARG A 340 9.65 -3.75 -25.22
C ARG A 340 9.48 -5.19 -24.75
N SER A 341 10.48 -5.76 -24.07
CA SER A 341 10.41 -7.10 -23.47
C SER A 341 9.26 -7.27 -22.48
N PHE A 342 8.86 -6.19 -21.79
CA PHE A 342 7.73 -6.19 -20.86
C PHE A 342 6.35 -6.16 -21.52
N LYS A 343 6.28 -5.96 -22.85
CA LYS A 343 5.04 -6.09 -23.63
C LYS A 343 4.68 -7.55 -23.98
N LYS A 344 5.56 -8.51 -23.71
CA LYS A 344 5.32 -9.92 -24.04
C LYS A 344 4.28 -10.52 -23.11
N LEU A 345 3.18 -11.00 -23.68
CA LEU A 345 2.11 -11.72 -22.99
C LEU A 345 2.32 -13.22 -23.12
N THR A 346 1.86 -13.98 -22.12
CA THR A 346 1.77 -15.45 -22.23
C THR A 346 0.67 -15.84 -23.22
N ASP A 347 0.88 -16.94 -23.96
CA ASP A 347 -0.06 -17.38 -25.01
C ASP A 347 -1.42 -17.78 -24.45
N THR A 348 -1.44 -18.48 -23.31
CA THR A 348 -2.65 -19.06 -22.72
C THR A 348 -3.39 -18.07 -21.80
N SER A 349 -2.67 -17.46 -20.84
CA SER A 349 -3.30 -16.65 -19.77
C SER A 349 -3.30 -15.14 -20.08
N ARG A 350 -2.65 -14.72 -21.17
CA ARG A 350 -2.49 -13.29 -21.55
C ARG A 350 -1.94 -12.41 -20.41
N VAL A 351 -1.01 -12.98 -19.62
CA VAL A 351 -0.34 -12.27 -18.51
C VAL A 351 1.01 -11.73 -18.99
N PRO A 352 1.45 -10.53 -18.57
CA PRO A 352 2.77 -9.98 -18.90
C PRO A 352 3.88 -10.81 -18.22
N LYS A 353 4.40 -11.83 -18.93
CA LYS A 353 5.34 -12.84 -18.40
C LYS A 353 6.56 -12.20 -17.73
N ASN A 354 7.28 -11.38 -18.48
CA ASN A 354 8.55 -10.82 -18.00
C ASN A 354 8.35 -9.82 -16.86
N ALA A 355 7.26 -9.04 -16.89
CA ALA A 355 6.90 -8.13 -15.82
C ALA A 355 6.54 -8.91 -14.54
N THR A 356 5.74 -9.97 -14.63
CA THR A 356 5.37 -10.82 -13.48
C THR A 356 6.58 -11.48 -12.85
N ILE A 357 7.52 -12.02 -13.65
CA ILE A 357 8.76 -12.62 -13.16
C ILE A 357 9.64 -11.58 -12.46
N LEU A 358 9.80 -10.39 -13.07
CA LEU A 358 10.57 -9.30 -12.46
C LEU A 358 10.00 -8.91 -11.09
N VAL A 359 8.67 -8.71 -11.02
CA VAL A 359 7.99 -8.37 -9.76
C VAL A 359 8.20 -9.46 -8.72
N GLY A 360 8.01 -10.72 -9.09
CA GLY A 360 8.19 -11.86 -8.18
C GLY A 360 9.60 -11.96 -7.61
N ILE A 361 10.62 -11.90 -8.47
CA ILE A 361 12.03 -11.98 -8.05
C ILE A 361 12.41 -10.78 -7.18
N ALA A 362 12.13 -9.57 -7.63
CA ALA A 362 12.52 -8.37 -6.90
C ALA A 362 11.82 -8.27 -5.54
N SER A 363 10.52 -8.59 -5.47
CA SER A 363 9.80 -8.62 -4.20
C SER A 363 10.29 -9.74 -3.27
N ALA A 364 10.64 -10.92 -3.81
CA ALA A 364 11.18 -12.02 -3.02
C ALA A 364 12.54 -11.68 -2.40
N VAL A 365 13.44 -11.09 -3.18
CA VAL A 365 14.75 -10.61 -2.68
C VAL A 365 14.55 -9.55 -1.60
N CYS A 366 13.67 -8.59 -1.83
CA CYS A 366 13.38 -7.54 -0.87
C CYS A 366 12.82 -8.12 0.45
N ALA A 367 11.83 -9.02 0.38
CA ALA A 367 11.21 -9.64 1.56
C ALA A 367 12.16 -10.55 2.34
N GLY A 368 13.09 -11.22 1.64
CA GLY A 368 14.06 -12.13 2.26
C GLY A 368 15.19 -11.41 3.00
N ILE A 369 15.53 -10.18 2.59
CA ILE A 369 16.72 -9.48 3.08
C ILE A 369 16.37 -8.35 4.04
N PHE A 370 15.36 -7.53 3.73
CA PHE A 370 15.08 -6.30 4.47
C PHE A 370 14.01 -6.49 5.56
N PRO A 371 14.19 -5.87 6.74
CA PRO A 371 13.18 -5.86 7.79
C PRO A 371 11.89 -5.16 7.33
N LEU A 372 10.74 -5.64 7.80
CA LEU A 372 9.42 -5.10 7.45
C LEU A 372 9.30 -3.59 7.69
N ALA A 373 9.87 -3.07 8.78
CA ALA A 373 9.84 -1.64 9.08
C ALA A 373 10.60 -0.81 8.04
N SER A 374 11.74 -1.31 7.54
CA SER A 374 12.52 -0.65 6.47
C SER A 374 11.76 -0.68 5.14
N ILE A 375 11.14 -1.82 4.82
CA ILE A 375 10.28 -1.99 3.65
C ILE A 375 9.13 -0.97 3.71
N ALA A 376 8.42 -0.87 4.84
CA ALA A 376 7.32 0.05 5.04
C ALA A 376 7.76 1.52 4.93
N SER A 377 8.92 1.88 5.49
CA SER A 377 9.45 3.24 5.41
C SER A 377 9.81 3.64 3.98
N PHE A 378 10.47 2.76 3.22
CA PHE A 378 10.81 3.01 1.82
C PHE A 378 9.57 3.10 0.94
N LEU A 379 8.60 2.23 1.13
CA LEU A 379 7.32 2.27 0.44
C LEU A 379 6.59 3.59 0.71
N ASN A 380 6.48 3.97 1.98
CA ASN A 380 5.80 5.19 2.38
C ASN A 380 6.44 6.45 1.77
N ILE A 381 7.78 6.55 1.75
CA ILE A 381 8.44 7.72 1.14
C ILE A 381 8.19 7.81 -0.36
N CYS A 382 8.11 6.66 -1.07
CA CYS A 382 7.76 6.62 -2.49
C CYS A 382 6.32 7.10 -2.72
N THR A 383 5.38 6.61 -1.89
CA THR A 383 3.96 6.99 -1.96
C THR A 383 3.78 8.48 -1.68
N LEU A 384 4.36 8.99 -0.60
CA LEU A 384 4.28 10.40 -0.24
C LEU A 384 4.83 11.31 -1.35
N ALA A 385 5.92 10.88 -2.01
CA ALA A 385 6.52 11.65 -3.10
C ALA A 385 5.58 11.74 -4.33
N TYR A 386 4.95 10.67 -4.78
CA TYR A 386 4.02 10.79 -5.90
C TYR A 386 2.68 11.44 -5.51
N LEU A 387 2.26 11.37 -4.24
CA LEU A 387 1.11 12.13 -3.75
C LEU A 387 1.36 13.65 -3.78
N ILE A 388 2.60 14.09 -3.55
CA ILE A 388 2.99 15.48 -3.78
C ILE A 388 2.81 15.86 -5.26
N LEU A 389 3.25 15.00 -6.19
CA LEU A 389 3.04 15.22 -7.62
C LEU A 389 1.55 15.25 -7.98
N LEU A 390 0.73 14.41 -7.36
CA LEU A 390 -0.72 14.38 -7.57
C LEU A 390 -1.38 15.67 -7.05
N ALA A 391 -0.95 16.19 -5.88
CA ALA A 391 -1.43 17.46 -5.34
C ALA A 391 -1.09 18.64 -6.27
N LEU A 392 0.14 18.68 -6.80
CA LEU A 392 0.55 19.66 -7.81
C LEU A 392 -0.27 19.54 -9.10
N ALA A 393 -0.60 18.31 -9.49
CA ALA A 393 -1.43 18.06 -10.67
C ALA A 393 -2.87 18.60 -10.48
N VAL A 394 -3.46 18.53 -9.26
CA VAL A 394 -4.76 19.15 -8.97
C VAL A 394 -4.71 20.67 -9.13
N LEU A 395 -3.66 21.31 -8.60
CA LEU A 395 -3.48 22.76 -8.75
C LEU A 395 -3.41 23.17 -10.23
N LYS A 396 -2.62 22.41 -11.01
CA LYS A 396 -2.48 22.66 -12.45
C LYS A 396 -3.78 22.37 -13.21
N LEU A 397 -4.47 21.28 -12.89
CA LEU A 397 -5.76 20.93 -13.49
C LEU A 397 -6.79 22.06 -13.32
N ARG A 398 -6.86 22.62 -12.11
CA ARG A 398 -7.76 23.74 -11.80
C ARG A 398 -7.36 25.02 -12.54
N LYS A 399 -6.06 25.26 -12.71
CA LYS A 399 -5.55 26.42 -13.47
C LYS A 399 -5.85 26.26 -14.97
N ASP A 400 -5.62 25.08 -15.55
CA ASP A 400 -5.72 24.84 -17.00
C ASP A 400 -7.20 24.64 -17.46
N GLN A 401 -8.03 23.95 -16.68
CA GLN A 401 -9.39 23.55 -17.06
C GLN A 401 -10.50 24.17 -16.20
N GLY A 402 -10.14 25.00 -15.21
CA GLY A 402 -11.10 25.64 -14.33
C GLY A 402 -11.77 24.70 -13.32
N MET A 403 -12.90 25.14 -12.79
CA MET A 403 -13.67 24.37 -11.79
C MET A 403 -14.34 23.13 -12.40
N PRO A 404 -14.55 22.06 -11.62
CA PRO A 404 -15.32 20.89 -12.04
C PRO A 404 -16.72 21.28 -12.50
N LYS A 405 -17.23 20.58 -13.52
CA LYS A 405 -18.56 20.75 -14.05
C LYS A 405 -19.63 20.22 -13.09
N ALA A 406 -20.88 20.59 -13.31
CA ALA A 406 -22.00 20.03 -12.55
C ALA A 406 -22.02 18.49 -12.68
N GLY A 407 -22.04 17.79 -11.55
CA GLY A 407 -22.00 16.34 -11.49
C GLY A 407 -20.59 15.73 -11.31
N GLU A 408 -19.54 16.50 -11.49
CA GLU A 408 -18.17 16.09 -11.18
C GLU A 408 -17.83 16.33 -9.70
N PHE A 409 -16.97 15.48 -9.12
CA PHE A 409 -16.52 15.68 -7.75
C PHE A 409 -15.57 16.87 -7.66
N LYS A 410 -15.76 17.68 -6.62
CA LYS A 410 -14.99 18.88 -6.36
C LYS A 410 -14.19 18.71 -5.06
N THR A 411 -12.86 18.67 -5.13
CA THR A 411 -12.02 18.79 -3.94
C THR A 411 -12.29 20.12 -3.24
N PRO A 412 -12.60 20.10 -1.94
CA PRO A 412 -12.91 21.33 -1.19
C PRO A 412 -11.66 22.21 -1.02
N LEU A 413 -11.87 23.48 -0.85
CA LEU A 413 -10.85 24.47 -0.46
C LEU A 413 -9.54 24.47 -1.29
N VAL A 414 -9.60 24.16 -2.58
CA VAL A 414 -8.43 24.34 -3.47
C VAL A 414 -8.19 25.84 -3.66
N PRO A 415 -6.96 26.38 -3.44
CA PRO A 415 -5.66 25.69 -3.38
C PRO A 415 -5.19 25.22 -1.99
N LEU A 416 -5.90 25.51 -0.91
CA LEU A 416 -5.46 25.23 0.46
C LEU A 416 -5.25 23.73 0.70
N THR A 417 -6.19 22.88 0.27
CA THR A 417 -6.14 21.41 0.49
C THR A 417 -4.91 20.76 -0.16
N PRO A 418 -4.55 21.03 -1.44
CA PRO A 418 -3.31 20.50 -2.02
C PRO A 418 -2.05 21.02 -1.33
N ILE A 419 -2.02 22.29 -0.92
CA ILE A 419 -0.87 22.86 -0.19
C ILE A 419 -0.70 22.16 1.16
N LEU A 420 -1.80 22.00 1.90
CA LEU A 420 -1.78 21.28 3.19
C LEU A 420 -1.33 19.82 3.01
N SER A 421 -1.80 19.13 1.96
CA SER A 421 -1.35 17.77 1.63
C SER A 421 0.16 17.71 1.41
N ILE A 422 0.71 18.65 0.64
CA ILE A 422 2.17 18.73 0.39
C ILE A 422 2.93 18.92 1.70
N ILE A 423 2.48 19.83 2.56
CA ILE A 423 3.13 20.09 3.86
C ILE A 423 3.10 18.84 4.75
N ILE A 424 1.96 18.15 4.83
CA ILE A 424 1.84 16.93 5.64
C ILE A 424 2.71 15.80 5.05
N CYS A 425 2.70 15.60 3.72
CA CYS A 425 3.56 14.62 3.08
C CYS A 425 5.04 14.88 3.35
N LEU A 426 5.49 16.13 3.21
CA LEU A 426 6.86 16.52 3.53
C LEU A 426 7.19 16.30 5.00
N SER A 427 6.29 16.66 5.93
CA SER A 427 6.45 16.38 7.37
C SER A 427 6.64 14.88 7.63
N PHE A 428 5.83 14.02 7.03
CA PHE A 428 5.97 12.56 7.18
C PHE A 428 7.29 12.06 6.58
N MET A 429 7.72 12.58 5.43
CA MET A 429 8.98 12.20 4.81
C MET A 429 10.19 12.51 5.70
N THR A 430 10.15 13.57 6.49
CA THR A 430 11.26 13.92 7.41
C THR A 430 11.40 12.96 8.60
N GLN A 431 10.38 12.15 8.90
CA GLN A 431 10.42 11.16 9.97
C GLN A 431 11.27 9.93 9.61
N TYR A 432 11.60 9.73 8.32
CA TYR A 432 12.36 8.56 7.89
C TYR A 432 13.85 8.73 8.09
N THR A 433 14.52 7.58 8.27
CA THR A 433 15.97 7.52 8.51
C THR A 433 16.78 7.93 7.28
N LYS A 434 18.06 8.25 7.51
CA LYS A 434 19.00 8.61 6.44
C LYS A 434 19.12 7.48 5.40
N GLU A 435 19.09 6.22 5.84
CA GLU A 435 19.15 5.04 4.97
C GLU A 435 17.93 4.98 4.02
N THR A 436 16.74 5.29 4.54
CA THR A 436 15.51 5.37 3.72
C THR A 436 15.63 6.47 2.66
N TRP A 437 16.14 7.65 3.02
CA TRP A 437 16.37 8.74 2.09
C TRP A 437 17.43 8.41 1.04
N GLN A 438 18.50 7.70 1.42
CA GLN A 438 19.53 7.24 0.48
C GLN A 438 18.93 6.24 -0.52
N ALA A 439 18.18 5.26 -0.04
CA ALA A 439 17.50 4.29 -0.90
C ALA A 439 16.51 4.97 -1.86
N PHE A 440 15.75 5.94 -1.37
CA PHE A 440 14.84 6.75 -2.17
C PHE A 440 15.58 7.59 -3.23
N GLY A 441 16.67 8.23 -2.85
CA GLY A 441 17.53 8.99 -3.79
C GLY A 441 18.10 8.11 -4.89
N ILE A 442 18.58 6.90 -4.54
CA ILE A 442 19.06 5.91 -5.52
C ILE A 442 17.92 5.50 -6.45
N ALA A 443 16.74 5.20 -5.92
CA ALA A 443 15.58 4.84 -6.72
C ALA A 443 15.18 5.94 -7.70
N LEU A 444 15.14 7.20 -7.27
CA LEU A 444 14.87 8.36 -8.14
C LEU A 444 15.93 8.54 -9.21
N ALA A 445 17.21 8.41 -8.86
CA ALA A 445 18.31 8.50 -9.81
C ALA A 445 18.21 7.42 -10.88
N LEU A 446 17.98 6.16 -10.48
CA LEU A 446 17.78 5.04 -11.40
C LEU A 446 16.58 5.26 -12.32
N GLY A 447 15.43 5.67 -11.78
CA GLY A 447 14.25 6.01 -12.59
C GLY A 447 14.52 7.13 -13.59
N SER A 448 15.21 8.18 -13.17
CA SER A 448 15.58 9.32 -14.04
C SER A 448 16.54 8.90 -15.13
N LEU A 449 17.51 8.05 -14.83
CA LEU A 449 18.46 7.49 -15.82
C LEU A 449 17.73 6.60 -16.85
N ILE A 450 16.84 5.70 -16.39
CA ILE A 450 16.04 4.86 -17.30
C ILE A 450 15.21 5.74 -18.25
N TYR A 451 14.61 6.80 -17.75
CA TYR A 451 13.87 7.75 -18.59
C TYR A 451 14.79 8.45 -19.60
N ALA A 452 15.91 9.00 -19.14
CA ALA A 452 16.82 9.75 -20.00
C ALA A 452 17.43 8.90 -21.13
N PHE A 453 17.86 7.69 -20.82
CA PHE A 453 18.50 6.79 -21.79
C PHE A 453 17.52 6.02 -22.66
N TYR A 454 16.35 5.65 -22.13
CA TYR A 454 15.40 4.82 -22.84
C TYR A 454 14.05 5.52 -23.08
N GLY A 455 13.32 5.92 -22.02
CA GLY A 455 11.94 6.38 -22.08
C GLY A 455 11.77 7.59 -23.00
N TYR A 456 12.61 8.60 -22.84
CA TYR A 456 12.56 9.82 -23.64
C TYR A 456 12.65 9.59 -25.15
N ARG A 457 13.45 8.60 -25.59
CA ARG A 457 13.66 8.29 -27.02
C ARG A 457 12.61 7.36 -27.61
N ASN A 458 12.01 6.50 -26.78
CA ASN A 458 11.11 5.41 -27.21
C ASN A 458 9.64 5.66 -26.82
N SER A 459 9.31 6.80 -26.18
CA SER A 459 7.96 7.18 -25.85
C SER A 459 7.08 7.18 -27.11
N GLU A 460 5.87 6.60 -27.00
CA GLU A 460 4.91 6.56 -28.12
C GLU A 460 4.56 7.96 -28.65
N ILE A 461 4.49 8.95 -27.76
CA ILE A 461 4.24 10.35 -28.16
C ILE A 461 5.46 10.92 -28.89
N ALA A 462 6.68 10.62 -28.42
CA ALA A 462 7.91 11.07 -29.09
C ALA A 462 8.09 10.49 -30.50
N VAL A 463 7.63 9.24 -30.70
CA VAL A 463 7.70 8.56 -32.01
C VAL A 463 6.66 9.11 -32.98
N LYS A 464 5.48 9.55 -32.48
CA LYS A 464 4.42 10.13 -33.32
C LYS A 464 4.69 11.59 -33.70
N GLU A 465 5.54 12.31 -32.96
CA GLU A 465 5.97 13.68 -33.24
C GLU A 465 7.16 13.76 -34.23
N LYS A 466 7.80 12.63 -34.55
CA LYS A 466 8.83 12.49 -35.59
C LYS A 466 8.22 12.05 -36.90
#